data_ddaac4655b057ca43510a81913994962
#
_entry.id   ddaac4655b057ca43510a81913994962
#
_cell.length_a   1.000
_cell.length_b   1.000
_cell.length_c   1.000
_cell.angle_alpha   90.00
_cell.angle_beta   90.00
_cell.angle_gamma   90.00
#
_symmetry.space_group_name_H-M   'P 1'
#
loop_
_entity.id
_entity.type
_entity.pdbx_description
1 polymer ?
#
loop_
_entity_poly.entity_id
_entity_poly.type
_entity_poly.pdbx_seq_one_letter_code
_entity_poly.pdbx_strand_id
1 'polypeptide(L)'
;MKSMIVKDSDFVFVPPPQLAWARRVLIKPCAGYPLPYPVTTSPRLLNAIIRGIRRISNADILIADGTPTGESIYPTYQALGYNFHHVLMLDIRDSIFIEVQNPLTEFYAVESFWVPNVVLRSDFLISVTPFKVSRSSGHFSVANLLSLLPVSKYRKGRSGGWETLYQLGIEKVLADLYFTLPFDLGIIEARQKFLYADDPQKGEVEDYGKILTGEPHEIDLKASKIAGVDCEHLKLINQGRVQLED
;
A
#
# COMPACT_ATOMS: atom_id res chain seq x y z
N MET A 1 4.32 11.20 12.48
CA MET A 1 4.09 12.36 11.57
C MET A 1 2.62 12.74 11.62
N LYS A 2 2.27 14.05 11.70
CA LYS A 2 0.86 14.47 11.76
C LYS A 2 0.16 14.18 10.42
N SER A 3 -0.98 13.49 10.45
CA SER A 3 -1.76 13.18 9.25
C SER A 3 -2.49 14.41 8.71
N MET A 4 -2.40 14.64 7.38
CA MET A 4 -2.92 15.81 6.69
C MET A 4 -3.90 15.41 5.57
N ILE A 5 -4.87 16.31 5.32
CA ILE A 5 -5.77 16.24 4.16
C ILE A 5 -5.65 17.58 3.44
N VAL A 6 -5.18 17.56 2.21
CA VAL A 6 -4.97 18.78 1.40
C VAL A 6 -5.79 18.72 0.12
N LYS A 7 -6.08 19.87 -0.49
CA LYS A 7 -6.66 19.90 -1.83
C LYS A 7 -5.63 19.40 -2.85
N ASP A 8 -6.07 18.66 -3.87
CA ASP A 8 -5.18 18.17 -4.93
C ASP A 8 -4.46 19.33 -5.67
N SER A 9 -5.16 20.45 -5.88
CA SER A 9 -4.57 21.65 -6.49
C SER A 9 -3.37 22.19 -5.71
N ASP A 10 -3.38 22.03 -4.40
CA ASP A 10 -2.40 22.62 -3.49
C ASP A 10 -1.36 21.58 -3.01
N PHE A 11 -1.49 20.34 -3.51
CA PHE A 11 -0.62 19.26 -3.08
C PHE A 11 0.79 19.41 -3.60
N VAL A 12 1.71 19.62 -2.68
CA VAL A 12 3.16 19.50 -2.88
C VAL A 12 3.65 18.46 -1.89
N PHE A 13 4.30 17.41 -2.39
CA PHE A 13 4.89 16.42 -1.48
C PHE A 13 6.07 17.03 -0.74
N VAL A 14 5.89 17.17 0.57
CA VAL A 14 6.95 17.58 1.50
C VAL A 14 7.45 16.33 2.19
N PRO A 15 8.66 15.86 1.84
CA PRO A 15 9.20 14.63 2.42
C PRO A 15 9.42 14.78 3.93
N PRO A 16 9.14 13.74 4.74
CA PRO A 16 9.55 13.71 6.14
C PRO A 16 11.08 13.85 6.28
N PRO A 17 11.58 14.50 7.35
CA PRO A 17 13.02 14.72 7.55
C PRO A 17 13.86 13.44 7.51
N GLN A 18 13.32 12.32 7.94
CA GLN A 18 13.98 11.01 7.93
C GLN A 18 14.43 10.59 6.52
N LEU A 19 13.69 11.00 5.49
CA LEU A 19 14.05 10.72 4.08
C LEU A 19 15.38 11.36 3.66
N ALA A 20 15.85 12.41 4.31
CA ALA A 20 17.15 13.03 4.01
C ALA A 20 18.34 12.09 4.28
N TRP A 21 18.17 11.13 5.17
CA TRP A 21 19.19 10.18 5.59
C TRP A 21 19.00 8.77 5.01
N ALA A 22 17.87 8.53 4.37
CA ALA A 22 17.57 7.25 3.72
C ALA A 22 18.53 7.01 2.55
N ARG A 23 19.10 5.82 2.47
CA ARG A 23 19.88 5.35 1.31
C ARG A 23 18.97 4.70 0.26
N ARG A 24 17.89 4.08 0.73
CA ARG A 24 16.93 3.40 -0.13
C ARG A 24 15.49 3.70 0.31
N VAL A 25 14.68 4.17 -0.64
CA VAL A 25 13.26 4.46 -0.43
C VAL A 25 12.43 3.53 -1.31
N LEU A 26 11.54 2.77 -0.70
CA LEU A 26 10.58 1.96 -1.41
C LEU A 26 9.24 2.68 -1.49
N ILE A 27 8.74 2.86 -2.69
CA ILE A 27 7.37 3.31 -2.97
C ILE A 27 6.57 2.10 -3.44
N LYS A 28 5.52 1.76 -2.70
CA LYS A 28 4.57 0.72 -3.06
C LYS A 28 3.30 1.36 -3.61
N PRO A 29 3.11 1.45 -4.94
CA PRO A 29 1.86 1.93 -5.53
C PRO A 29 0.76 0.87 -5.40
N CYS A 30 -0.48 1.21 -5.75
CA CYS A 30 -1.51 0.25 -6.10
C CYS A 30 -1.50 0.09 -7.63
N ALA A 31 -0.82 -0.94 -8.14
CA ALA A 31 -0.59 -1.16 -9.57
C ALA A 31 -0.94 -2.58 -10.05
N GLY A 32 -1.82 -3.28 -9.32
CA GLY A 32 -2.16 -4.68 -9.60
C GLY A 32 -2.92 -4.92 -10.92
N TYR A 33 -3.40 -3.86 -11.60
CA TYR A 33 -4.21 -3.95 -12.82
C TYR A 33 -3.72 -2.96 -13.88
N PRO A 34 -3.80 -3.29 -15.20
CA PRO A 34 -3.41 -2.39 -16.29
C PRO A 34 -4.49 -1.33 -16.62
N LEU A 35 -5.10 -0.77 -15.59
CA LEU A 35 -6.15 0.24 -15.68
C LEU A 35 -5.71 1.54 -14.99
N PRO A 36 -5.95 2.71 -15.60
CA PRO A 36 -5.49 3.97 -15.03
C PRO A 36 -6.22 4.33 -13.73
N TYR A 37 -5.77 5.40 -13.10
CA TYR A 37 -6.48 6.05 -12.00
C TYR A 37 -7.97 6.30 -12.36
N PRO A 38 -8.93 6.05 -11.50
CA PRO A 38 -8.80 5.77 -10.06
C PRO A 38 -8.74 4.28 -9.68
N VAL A 39 -8.56 3.36 -10.61
CA VAL A 39 -8.39 1.93 -10.29
C VAL A 39 -7.01 1.68 -9.68
N THR A 40 -5.99 2.34 -10.22
CA THR A 40 -4.59 2.27 -9.77
C THR A 40 -4.03 3.65 -9.44
N THR A 41 -2.86 3.69 -8.81
CA THR A 41 -2.16 4.93 -8.47
C THR A 41 -1.77 5.70 -9.73
N SER A 42 -1.97 7.02 -9.76
CA SER A 42 -1.61 7.81 -10.93
C SER A 42 -0.10 8.04 -11.06
N PRO A 43 0.47 8.03 -12.28
CA PRO A 43 1.87 8.44 -12.51
C PRO A 43 2.12 9.90 -12.10
N ARG A 44 1.09 10.76 -12.15
CA ARG A 44 1.18 12.16 -11.69
C ARG A 44 1.55 12.24 -10.21
N LEU A 45 0.87 11.48 -9.34
CA LEU A 45 1.16 11.48 -7.91
C LEU A 45 2.53 10.87 -7.63
N LEU A 46 2.87 9.75 -8.26
CA LEU A 46 4.20 9.14 -8.11
C LEU A 46 5.31 10.11 -8.51
N ASN A 47 5.16 10.83 -9.62
CA ASN A 47 6.12 11.87 -10.02
C ASN A 47 6.26 12.99 -8.98
N ALA A 48 5.16 13.43 -8.36
CA ALA A 48 5.21 14.45 -7.31
C ALA A 48 5.99 13.96 -6.09
N ILE A 49 5.78 12.71 -5.68
CA ILE A 49 6.50 12.07 -4.57
C ILE A 49 8.00 11.95 -4.90
N ILE A 50 8.34 11.39 -6.07
CA ILE A 50 9.72 11.20 -6.52
C ILE A 50 10.47 12.54 -6.56
N ARG A 51 9.86 13.58 -7.16
CA ARG A 51 10.44 14.93 -7.21
C ARG A 51 10.64 15.51 -5.81
N GLY A 52 9.70 15.30 -4.90
CA GLY A 52 9.84 15.75 -3.52
C GLY A 52 11.02 15.07 -2.81
N ILE A 53 11.16 13.75 -2.94
CA ILE A 53 12.30 12.99 -2.37
C ILE A 53 13.63 13.52 -2.93
N ARG A 54 13.71 13.71 -4.25
CA ARG A 54 14.95 14.18 -4.94
C ARG A 54 15.40 15.60 -4.53
N ARG A 55 14.51 16.39 -3.92
CA ARG A 55 14.90 17.74 -3.39
C ARG A 55 15.77 17.65 -2.15
N ILE A 56 15.67 16.55 -1.38
CA ILE A 56 16.32 16.41 -0.07
C ILE A 56 17.23 15.19 0.05
N SER A 57 17.16 14.24 -0.89
CA SER A 57 17.89 12.97 -0.81
C SER A 57 18.33 12.48 -2.18
N ASN A 58 19.51 11.85 -2.20
CA ASN A 58 20.04 11.07 -3.32
C ASN A 58 19.76 9.57 -3.18
N ALA A 59 18.83 9.17 -2.33
CA ALA A 59 18.47 7.78 -2.10
C ALA A 59 18.17 7.02 -3.40
N ASP A 60 18.46 5.72 -3.43
CA ASP A 60 17.90 4.83 -4.45
C ASP A 60 16.39 4.77 -4.26
N ILE A 61 15.62 5.18 -5.28
CA ILE A 61 14.17 5.08 -5.25
C ILE A 61 13.76 3.82 -6.02
N LEU A 62 13.00 2.97 -5.34
CA LEU A 62 12.44 1.74 -5.87
C LEU A 62 10.91 1.86 -5.91
N ILE A 63 10.31 1.36 -6.98
CA ILE A 63 8.86 1.11 -7.04
C ILE A 63 8.67 -0.39 -7.15
N ALA A 64 7.93 -0.98 -6.22
CA ALA A 64 7.68 -2.41 -6.21
C ALA A 64 6.21 -2.71 -5.93
N ASP A 65 5.65 -3.64 -6.68
CA ASP A 65 4.31 -4.18 -6.48
C ASP A 65 4.21 -5.58 -7.10
N GLY A 66 3.08 -6.27 -6.89
CA GLY A 66 2.73 -7.54 -7.50
C GLY A 66 1.32 -7.54 -8.06
N THR A 67 1.05 -8.45 -8.99
CA THR A 67 -0.31 -8.64 -9.52
C THR A 67 -1.11 -9.60 -8.65
N PRO A 68 -2.44 -9.45 -8.56
CA PRO A 68 -3.29 -10.39 -7.83
C PRO A 68 -3.27 -11.83 -8.39
N THR A 69 -2.90 -12.00 -9.64
CA THR A 69 -2.76 -13.31 -10.29
C THR A 69 -1.40 -13.95 -10.07
N GLY A 70 -0.40 -13.21 -9.59
CA GLY A 70 0.99 -13.64 -9.49
C GLY A 70 1.71 -13.68 -10.84
N GLU A 71 1.15 -13.05 -11.87
CA GLU A 71 1.81 -12.83 -13.16
C GLU A 71 2.75 -11.62 -13.10
N SER A 72 3.54 -11.41 -14.17
CA SER A 72 4.46 -10.27 -14.24
C SER A 72 3.75 -8.93 -14.16
N ILE A 73 4.27 -8.04 -13.33
CA ILE A 73 3.74 -6.69 -13.20
C ILE A 73 4.30 -5.72 -14.27
N TYR A 74 5.40 -6.03 -14.92
CA TYR A 74 6.03 -5.13 -15.90
C TYR A 74 5.10 -4.70 -17.03
N PRO A 75 4.26 -5.57 -17.63
CA PRO A 75 3.26 -5.13 -18.61
C PRO A 75 2.26 -4.13 -18.03
N THR A 76 1.89 -4.28 -16.76
CA THR A 76 1.01 -3.34 -16.06
C THR A 76 1.69 -1.99 -15.87
N TYR A 77 2.94 -1.95 -15.40
CA TYR A 77 3.71 -0.71 -15.30
C TYR A 77 3.79 0.02 -16.64
N GLN A 78 4.02 -0.70 -17.72
CA GLN A 78 4.05 -0.13 -19.07
C GLN A 78 2.69 0.45 -19.46
N ALA A 79 1.60 -0.28 -19.24
CA ALA A 79 0.23 0.19 -19.53
C ALA A 79 -0.16 1.42 -18.73
N LEU A 80 0.31 1.53 -17.48
CA LEU A 80 0.09 2.68 -16.60
C LEU A 80 0.99 3.88 -16.92
N GLY A 81 1.95 3.74 -17.82
CA GLY A 81 2.92 4.78 -18.15
C GLY A 81 3.93 5.05 -17.03
N TYR A 82 4.23 4.05 -16.20
CA TYR A 82 5.24 4.17 -15.15
C TYR A 82 6.66 4.15 -15.76
N ASN A 83 7.13 5.33 -16.10
CA ASN A 83 8.47 5.56 -16.62
C ASN A 83 9.08 6.77 -15.89
N PHE A 84 9.86 6.48 -14.84
CA PHE A 84 10.41 7.50 -13.96
C PHE A 84 11.94 7.49 -14.05
N HIS A 85 12.53 8.67 -14.27
CA HIS A 85 13.96 8.82 -14.38
C HIS A 85 14.68 8.50 -13.06
N HIS A 86 15.73 7.68 -13.12
CA HIS A 86 16.49 7.21 -11.93
C HIS A 86 15.65 6.52 -10.85
N VAL A 87 14.64 5.76 -11.26
CA VAL A 87 13.82 4.91 -10.39
C VAL A 87 13.91 3.46 -10.85
N LEU A 88 14.17 2.55 -9.93
CA LEU A 88 14.18 1.13 -10.21
C LEU A 88 12.76 0.56 -10.06
N MET A 89 12.23 0.03 -11.16
CA MET A 89 10.93 -0.65 -11.20
C MET A 89 11.14 -2.14 -10.93
N LEU A 90 10.45 -2.70 -9.95
CA LEU A 90 10.60 -4.08 -9.52
C LEU A 90 9.28 -4.84 -9.56
N ASP A 91 9.35 -6.08 -10.02
CA ASP A 91 8.34 -7.10 -9.78
C ASP A 91 8.69 -7.82 -8.48
N ILE A 92 7.77 -7.90 -7.51
CA ILE A 92 8.06 -8.61 -6.26
C ILE A 92 8.38 -10.08 -6.50
N ARG A 93 7.89 -10.70 -7.58
CA ARG A 93 8.20 -12.11 -7.95
C ARG A 93 9.69 -12.36 -8.15
N ASP A 94 10.43 -11.33 -8.59
CA ASP A 94 11.88 -11.42 -8.84
C ASP A 94 12.69 -11.27 -7.56
N SER A 95 12.02 -11.05 -6.41
CA SER A 95 12.65 -10.89 -5.11
C SER A 95 12.92 -12.23 -4.42
N ILE A 96 13.93 -12.25 -3.57
CA ILE A 96 14.09 -13.31 -2.57
C ILE A 96 13.10 -13.02 -1.45
N PHE A 97 12.33 -14.04 -1.05
CA PHE A 97 11.38 -13.92 0.05
C PHE A 97 12.01 -14.43 1.35
N ILE A 98 11.76 -13.71 2.42
CA ILE A 98 12.20 -14.02 3.78
C ILE A 98 10.96 -14.19 4.64
N GLU A 99 10.93 -15.21 5.47
CA GLU A 99 9.88 -15.39 6.45
C GLU A 99 10.13 -14.46 7.64
N VAL A 100 9.13 -13.61 7.93
CA VAL A 100 9.18 -12.61 9.00
C VAL A 100 8.10 -12.94 10.02
N GLN A 101 8.49 -13.08 11.27
CA GLN A 101 7.58 -13.34 12.38
C GLN A 101 6.74 -12.11 12.69
N ASN A 102 5.47 -12.33 13.03
CA ASN A 102 4.61 -11.30 13.55
C ASN A 102 5.13 -10.86 14.93
N PRO A 103 5.33 -9.57 15.16
CA PRO A 103 5.82 -9.08 16.45
C PRO A 103 4.78 -9.16 17.58
N LEU A 104 3.50 -9.36 17.28
CA LEU A 104 2.46 -9.54 18.28
C LEU A 104 2.58 -10.91 18.95
N THR A 105 2.57 -10.94 20.27
CA THR A 105 2.53 -12.20 21.04
C THR A 105 1.22 -12.95 20.79
N GLU A 106 0.11 -12.21 20.68
CA GLU A 106 -1.21 -12.73 20.32
C GLU A 106 -1.60 -12.17 18.94
N PHE A 107 -1.11 -12.82 17.88
CA PHE A 107 -1.48 -12.47 16.50
C PHE A 107 -2.94 -12.86 16.21
N TYR A 108 -3.56 -12.17 15.26
CA TYR A 108 -4.99 -12.35 14.95
C TYR A 108 -5.28 -13.54 14.02
N ALA A 109 -4.38 -13.82 13.06
CA ALA A 109 -4.57 -14.87 12.05
C ALA A 109 -3.26 -15.47 11.52
N VAL A 110 -2.16 -14.71 11.48
CA VAL A 110 -0.93 -15.12 10.79
C VAL A 110 0.28 -14.92 11.69
N GLU A 111 0.97 -16.02 12.00
CA GLU A 111 2.18 -16.05 12.83
C GLU A 111 3.40 -15.49 12.09
N SER A 112 3.50 -15.70 10.77
CA SER A 112 4.60 -15.23 9.96
C SER A 112 4.19 -14.93 8.52
N PHE A 113 4.88 -14.00 7.88
CA PHE A 113 4.67 -13.65 6.46
C PHE A 113 5.93 -13.84 5.64
N TRP A 114 5.76 -14.33 4.41
CA TRP A 114 6.81 -14.31 3.40
C TRP A 114 6.89 -12.92 2.76
N VAL A 115 7.97 -12.22 3.00
CA VAL A 115 8.16 -10.81 2.62
C VAL A 115 9.32 -10.68 1.63
N PRO A 116 9.20 -9.86 0.58
CA PRO A 116 10.32 -9.58 -0.31
C PRO A 116 11.47 -8.91 0.43
N ASN A 117 12.68 -9.41 0.26
CA ASN A 117 13.86 -8.87 0.94
C ASN A 117 14.11 -7.39 0.62
N VAL A 118 13.64 -6.89 -0.52
CA VAL A 118 13.74 -5.49 -0.92
C VAL A 118 12.98 -4.57 0.04
N VAL A 119 11.86 -5.02 0.60
CA VAL A 119 11.11 -4.28 1.63
C VAL A 119 11.96 -4.14 2.89
N LEU A 120 12.52 -5.28 3.37
CA LEU A 120 13.32 -5.32 4.60
C LEU A 120 14.67 -4.55 4.50
N ARG A 121 15.14 -4.30 3.28
CA ARG A 121 16.39 -3.57 3.02
C ARG A 121 16.17 -2.11 2.64
N SER A 122 14.96 -1.62 2.70
CA SER A 122 14.63 -0.21 2.46
C SER A 122 14.61 0.54 3.77
N ASP A 123 15.17 1.75 3.76
CA ASP A 123 15.29 2.60 4.96
C ASP A 123 14.03 3.44 5.19
N PHE A 124 13.17 3.59 4.17
CA PHE A 124 11.90 4.31 4.26
C PHE A 124 10.87 3.72 3.30
N LEU A 125 9.69 3.45 3.80
CA LEU A 125 8.63 2.72 3.10
C LEU A 125 7.39 3.60 2.94
N ILE A 126 6.92 3.76 1.68
CA ILE A 126 5.76 4.59 1.33
C ILE A 126 4.70 3.74 0.64
N SER A 127 3.52 3.63 1.23
CA SER A 127 2.33 3.05 0.57
C SER A 127 1.54 4.15 -0.14
N VAL A 128 1.30 4.00 -1.44
CA VAL A 128 0.57 4.97 -2.26
C VAL A 128 -0.60 4.29 -2.95
N THR A 129 -1.82 4.68 -2.62
CA THR A 129 -3.04 4.04 -3.13
C THR A 129 -4.07 5.06 -3.57
N PRO A 130 -4.93 4.77 -4.57
CA PRO A 130 -6.13 5.54 -4.80
C PRO A 130 -7.14 5.35 -3.65
N PHE A 131 -8.10 6.26 -3.52
CA PHE A 131 -9.20 6.13 -2.58
C PHE A 131 -10.22 5.13 -3.12
N LYS A 132 -10.10 3.87 -2.72
CA LYS A 132 -10.95 2.76 -3.16
C LYS A 132 -11.79 2.22 -2.02
N VAL A 133 -13.07 1.98 -2.29
CA VAL A 133 -14.03 1.50 -1.30
C VAL A 133 -14.86 0.38 -1.91
N SER A 134 -14.89 -0.76 -1.24
CA SER A 134 -15.85 -1.84 -1.50
C SER A 134 -17.14 -1.61 -0.71
N ARG A 135 -18.12 -2.50 -0.87
CA ARG A 135 -19.36 -2.43 -0.08
C ARG A 135 -19.16 -2.53 1.43
N SER A 136 -18.10 -3.20 1.87
CA SER A 136 -17.89 -3.54 3.28
C SER A 136 -16.60 -3.01 3.87
N SER A 137 -15.63 -2.58 3.06
CA SER A 137 -14.32 -2.16 3.55
C SER A 137 -13.63 -1.17 2.62
N GLY A 138 -12.69 -0.40 3.17
CA GLY A 138 -11.82 0.49 2.41
C GLY A 138 -10.52 -0.19 2.00
N HIS A 139 -10.15 -0.07 0.73
CA HIS A 139 -8.84 -0.50 0.25
C HIS A 139 -7.89 0.70 0.27
N PHE A 140 -7.34 0.98 1.45
CA PHE A 140 -6.47 2.11 1.72
C PHE A 140 -5.00 1.71 1.88
N SER A 141 -4.19 2.50 2.58
CA SER A 141 -2.73 2.32 2.62
C SER A 141 -2.29 1.01 3.27
N VAL A 142 -2.97 0.54 4.32
CA VAL A 142 -2.68 -0.75 4.96
C VAL A 142 -3.08 -1.92 4.05
N ALA A 143 -4.31 -1.90 3.53
CA ALA A 143 -4.79 -2.96 2.63
C ALA A 143 -3.96 -3.07 1.35
N ASN A 144 -3.38 -1.95 0.88
CA ASN A 144 -2.48 -1.91 -0.25
C ASN A 144 -1.20 -2.77 -0.04
N LEU A 145 -0.79 -3.07 1.19
CA LEU A 145 0.41 -3.88 1.48
C LEU A 145 0.25 -5.34 1.07
N LEU A 146 -0.97 -5.85 0.96
CA LEU A 146 -1.24 -7.25 0.64
C LEU A 146 -0.52 -7.71 -0.64
N SER A 147 -0.45 -6.87 -1.66
CA SER A 147 0.18 -7.23 -2.93
C SER A 147 1.72 -7.26 -2.91
N LEU A 148 2.36 -6.99 -1.78
CA LEU A 148 3.76 -7.30 -1.55
C LEU A 148 3.98 -8.77 -1.18
N LEU A 149 2.93 -9.48 -0.77
CA LEU A 149 3.06 -10.89 -0.43
C LEU A 149 3.04 -11.76 -1.69
N PRO A 150 3.95 -12.75 -1.80
CA PRO A 150 4.06 -13.58 -2.99
C PRO A 150 2.83 -14.48 -3.16
N VAL A 151 2.05 -14.27 -4.21
CA VAL A 151 0.89 -15.09 -4.53
C VAL A 151 1.23 -16.59 -4.53
N SER A 152 2.44 -16.96 -4.99
CA SER A 152 2.90 -18.36 -5.03
C SER A 152 2.90 -19.07 -3.68
N LYS A 153 2.99 -18.34 -2.57
CA LYS A 153 2.99 -18.90 -1.20
C LYS A 153 1.58 -19.03 -0.61
N TYR A 154 0.61 -18.24 -1.12
CA TYR A 154 -0.70 -18.11 -0.50
C TYR A 154 -1.88 -18.52 -1.38
N ARG A 155 -1.63 -18.93 -2.64
CA ARG A 155 -2.67 -19.43 -3.54
C ARG A 155 -2.99 -20.91 -3.30
N LYS A 156 -4.23 -21.31 -3.57
CA LYS A 156 -4.64 -22.71 -3.69
C LYS A 156 -4.70 -23.10 -5.16
N GLY A 157 -3.97 -24.17 -5.51
CA GLY A 157 -3.95 -24.66 -6.90
C GLY A 157 -3.15 -23.76 -7.86
N ARG A 158 -3.54 -23.78 -9.16
CA ARG A 158 -2.79 -23.11 -10.23
C ARG A 158 -3.31 -21.71 -10.56
N SER A 159 -4.55 -21.40 -10.22
CA SER A 159 -5.19 -20.11 -10.49
C SER A 159 -5.68 -19.51 -9.17
N GLY A 160 -5.62 -18.20 -9.05
CA GLY A 160 -6.07 -17.46 -7.87
C GLY A 160 -4.96 -16.61 -7.25
N GLY A 161 -5.35 -15.82 -6.28
CA GLY A 161 -4.50 -14.85 -5.57
C GLY A 161 -4.06 -15.35 -4.19
N TRP A 162 -4.48 -14.64 -3.14
CA TRP A 162 -4.14 -14.92 -1.75
C TRP A 162 -5.25 -15.71 -1.02
N GLU A 163 -5.79 -16.78 -1.64
CA GLU A 163 -6.96 -17.50 -1.12
C GLU A 163 -6.76 -18.02 0.30
N THR A 164 -5.55 -18.48 0.65
CA THR A 164 -5.27 -18.96 2.01
C THR A 164 -5.40 -17.84 3.02
N LEU A 165 -4.96 -16.62 2.68
CA LEU A 165 -5.09 -15.45 3.56
C LEU A 165 -6.54 -14.99 3.66
N TYR A 166 -7.28 -14.96 2.56
CA TYR A 166 -8.71 -14.63 2.59
C TYR A 166 -9.51 -15.60 3.47
N GLN A 167 -9.16 -16.89 3.49
CA GLN A 167 -9.82 -17.89 4.33
C GLN A 167 -9.56 -17.71 5.83
N LEU A 168 -8.44 -17.08 6.21
CA LEU A 168 -8.13 -16.74 7.59
C LEU A 168 -8.88 -15.49 8.08
N GLY A 169 -9.59 -14.80 7.18
CA GLY A 169 -10.25 -13.53 7.46
C GLY A 169 -9.34 -12.36 7.12
N ILE A 170 -9.58 -11.74 5.97
CA ILE A 170 -8.68 -10.71 5.41
C ILE A 170 -8.44 -9.53 6.36
N GLU A 171 -9.43 -9.11 7.12
CA GLU A 171 -9.29 -7.99 8.07
C GLU A 171 -8.28 -8.32 9.19
N LYS A 172 -8.26 -9.56 9.68
CA LYS A 172 -7.28 -10.05 10.67
C LYS A 172 -5.88 -10.11 10.06
N VAL A 173 -5.79 -10.64 8.82
CA VAL A 173 -4.53 -10.72 8.09
C VAL A 173 -3.94 -9.32 7.85
N LEU A 174 -4.76 -8.33 7.49
CA LEU A 174 -4.31 -6.95 7.28
C LEU A 174 -3.79 -6.30 8.58
N ALA A 175 -4.43 -6.59 9.72
CA ALA A 175 -3.95 -6.13 11.02
C ALA A 175 -2.58 -6.74 11.35
N ASP A 176 -2.41 -8.05 11.18
CA ASP A 176 -1.12 -8.74 11.40
C ASP A 176 -0.04 -8.22 10.44
N LEU A 177 -0.41 -7.99 9.17
CA LEU A 177 0.51 -7.49 8.16
C LEU A 177 1.01 -6.07 8.48
N TYR A 178 0.15 -5.20 9.02
CA TYR A 178 0.55 -3.85 9.46
C TYR A 178 1.68 -3.88 10.49
N PHE A 179 1.63 -4.82 11.46
CA PHE A 179 2.67 -4.96 12.48
C PHE A 179 3.94 -5.62 11.92
N THR A 180 3.78 -6.59 11.01
CA THR A 180 4.91 -7.29 10.40
C THR A 180 5.66 -6.45 9.37
N LEU A 181 4.96 -5.55 8.67
CA LEU A 181 5.52 -4.63 7.68
C LEU A 181 5.19 -3.18 8.05
N PRO A 182 5.93 -2.58 8.99
CA PRO A 182 5.69 -1.19 9.40
C PRO A 182 6.10 -0.22 8.30
N PHE A 183 5.14 0.28 7.54
CA PHE A 183 5.35 1.34 6.57
C PHE A 183 5.38 2.70 7.26
N ASP A 184 6.32 3.57 6.86
CA ASP A 184 6.55 4.87 7.48
C ASP A 184 5.52 5.92 7.06
N LEU A 185 5.01 5.80 5.82
CA LEU A 185 4.13 6.80 5.22
C LEU A 185 3.06 6.14 4.36
N GLY A 186 1.82 6.53 4.59
CA GLY A 186 0.70 6.27 3.70
C GLY A 186 0.30 7.53 2.94
N ILE A 187 -0.03 7.38 1.66
CA ILE A 187 -0.57 8.44 0.80
C ILE A 187 -1.79 7.89 0.07
N ILE A 188 -2.95 8.53 0.26
CA ILE A 188 -4.18 8.14 -0.42
C ILE A 188 -4.55 9.23 -1.43
N GLU A 189 -4.57 8.84 -2.70
CA GLU A 189 -4.98 9.70 -3.82
C GLU A 189 -6.50 9.75 -3.91
N ALA A 190 -7.10 10.73 -3.25
CA ALA A 190 -8.53 10.94 -3.17
C ALA A 190 -9.00 12.12 -4.06
N ARG A 191 -8.40 12.31 -5.24
CA ARG A 191 -8.96 13.25 -6.24
C ARG A 191 -10.34 12.79 -6.65
N GLN A 192 -10.49 11.48 -6.75
CA GLN A 192 -11.73 10.76 -6.96
C GLN A 192 -11.83 9.63 -5.94
N LYS A 193 -13.03 9.31 -5.52
CA LYS A 193 -13.35 8.09 -4.80
C LYS A 193 -13.80 7.06 -5.82
N PHE A 194 -13.29 5.86 -5.72
CA PHE A 194 -13.68 4.72 -6.56
C PHE A 194 -14.47 3.73 -5.73
N LEU A 195 -15.75 3.59 -6.04
CA LEU A 195 -16.69 2.74 -5.32
C LEU A 195 -16.97 1.49 -6.17
N TYR A 196 -16.61 0.33 -5.66
CA TYR A 196 -16.79 -0.94 -6.37
C TYR A 196 -17.56 -1.96 -5.54
N ALA A 197 -18.26 -2.90 -6.19
CA ALA A 197 -18.94 -3.99 -5.52
C ALA A 197 -18.01 -5.19 -5.34
N ASP A 198 -17.93 -6.05 -6.34
CA ASP A 198 -17.21 -7.32 -6.27
C ASP A 198 -15.95 -7.31 -7.15
N ASP A 199 -15.96 -6.55 -8.25
CA ASP A 199 -14.83 -6.44 -9.18
C ASP A 199 -14.04 -5.14 -8.90
N PRO A 200 -12.82 -5.22 -8.35
CA PRO A 200 -12.02 -4.05 -8.02
C PRO A 200 -11.55 -3.23 -9.25
N GLN A 201 -11.89 -3.68 -10.45
CA GLN A 201 -11.61 -3.00 -11.71
C GLN A 201 -12.82 -2.23 -12.25
N LYS A 202 -14.02 -2.46 -11.72
CA LYS A 202 -15.28 -1.87 -12.18
C LYS A 202 -16.02 -1.21 -11.03
N GLY A 203 -16.27 0.08 -11.13
CA GLY A 203 -16.96 0.82 -10.08
C GLY A 203 -17.40 2.19 -10.53
N GLU A 204 -18.06 2.87 -9.62
CA GLU A 204 -18.50 4.25 -9.78
C GLU A 204 -17.41 5.21 -9.30
N VAL A 205 -17.36 6.39 -9.92
CA VAL A 205 -16.37 7.41 -9.63
C VAL A 205 -17.06 8.66 -9.11
N GLU A 206 -16.63 9.15 -7.95
CA GLU A 206 -17.10 10.39 -7.34
C GLU A 206 -15.92 11.37 -7.20
N ASP A 207 -16.06 12.59 -7.69
CA ASP A 207 -15.02 13.61 -7.52
C ASP A 207 -14.93 14.06 -6.05
N TYR A 208 -13.70 14.13 -5.52
CA TYR A 208 -13.48 14.56 -4.14
C TYR A 208 -12.37 15.61 -3.99
N GLY A 209 -11.38 15.60 -4.87
CA GLY A 209 -10.37 16.65 -5.00
C GLY A 209 -9.38 16.75 -3.84
N LYS A 210 -9.03 15.65 -3.14
CA LYS A 210 -8.13 15.64 -1.98
C LYS A 210 -6.98 14.65 -2.14
N ILE A 211 -5.92 14.88 -1.37
CA ILE A 211 -4.84 13.92 -1.11
C ILE A 211 -4.70 13.81 0.41
N LEU A 212 -4.63 12.59 0.92
CA LEU A 212 -4.40 12.30 2.33
C LEU A 212 -2.98 11.77 2.52
N THR A 213 -2.26 12.25 3.53
CA THR A 213 -0.90 11.81 3.86
C THR A 213 -0.72 11.68 5.36
N GLY A 214 0.01 10.68 5.80
CA GLY A 214 0.28 10.49 7.22
C GLY A 214 0.80 9.09 7.55
N GLU A 215 0.84 8.75 8.82
CA GLU A 215 1.04 7.39 9.27
C GLU A 215 -0.08 6.51 8.70
N PRO A 216 0.21 5.30 8.18
CA PRO A 216 -0.76 4.50 7.42
C PRO A 216 -2.08 4.27 8.15
N HIS A 217 -2.05 3.80 9.39
CA HIS A 217 -3.26 3.55 10.17
C HIS A 217 -4.06 4.83 10.45
N GLU A 218 -3.39 5.95 10.77
CA GLU A 218 -4.07 7.23 11.04
C GLU A 218 -4.79 7.79 9.82
N ILE A 219 -4.19 7.70 8.63
CA ILE A 219 -4.84 8.19 7.42
C ILE A 219 -5.95 7.26 6.96
N ASP A 220 -5.79 5.93 7.17
CA ASP A 220 -6.81 4.95 6.84
C ASP A 220 -8.05 5.13 7.73
N LEU A 221 -7.88 5.45 9.03
CA LEU A 221 -8.98 5.85 9.91
C LEU A 221 -9.74 7.09 9.41
N LYS A 222 -9.01 8.09 8.89
CA LYS A 222 -9.63 9.28 8.30
C LYS A 222 -10.35 8.95 7.00
N ALA A 223 -9.74 8.14 6.14
CA ALA A 223 -10.32 7.69 4.89
C ALA A 223 -11.59 6.86 5.12
N SER A 224 -11.56 5.94 6.08
CA SER A 224 -12.71 5.12 6.50
C SER A 224 -13.89 5.99 6.94
N LYS A 225 -13.65 7.01 7.77
CA LYS A 225 -14.68 7.98 8.18
C LYS A 225 -15.25 8.77 7.00
N ILE A 226 -14.41 9.22 6.06
CA ILE A 226 -14.83 9.93 4.84
C ILE A 226 -15.65 9.02 3.93
N ALA A 227 -15.31 7.73 3.87
CA ALA A 227 -16.01 6.73 3.09
C ALA A 227 -17.33 6.27 3.72
N GLY A 228 -17.49 6.46 5.03
CA GLY A 228 -18.61 5.90 5.79
C GLY A 228 -18.57 4.38 5.92
N VAL A 229 -17.37 3.77 5.87
CA VAL A 229 -17.16 2.32 6.01
C VAL A 229 -16.43 1.99 7.30
N ASP A 230 -16.76 0.83 7.86
CA ASP A 230 -16.14 0.32 9.08
C ASP A 230 -15.12 -0.78 8.74
N CYS A 231 -13.84 -0.42 8.72
CA CYS A 231 -12.76 -1.36 8.45
C CYS A 231 -12.32 -2.04 9.77
N GLU A 232 -12.60 -3.34 9.90
CA GLU A 232 -12.31 -4.09 11.13
C GLU A 232 -10.80 -4.13 11.45
N HIS A 233 -9.93 -4.27 10.43
CA HIS A 233 -8.48 -4.27 10.63
C HIS A 233 -7.96 -3.01 11.34
N LEU A 234 -8.59 -1.85 11.15
CA LEU A 234 -8.18 -0.61 11.82
C LEU A 234 -8.46 -0.66 13.33
N LYS A 235 -9.55 -1.34 13.74
CA LYS A 235 -9.86 -1.57 15.16
C LYS A 235 -8.87 -2.57 15.78
N LEU A 236 -8.59 -3.65 15.05
CA LEU A 236 -7.62 -4.67 15.48
C LEU A 236 -6.21 -4.06 15.63
N ILE A 237 -5.78 -3.19 14.72
CA ILE A 237 -4.50 -2.48 14.85
C ILE A 237 -4.46 -1.64 16.13
N ASN A 238 -5.54 -0.92 16.47
CA ASN A 238 -5.59 -0.17 17.73
C ASN A 238 -5.44 -1.08 18.97
N GLN A 239 -6.05 -2.26 18.93
CA GLN A 239 -5.93 -3.25 20.02
C GLN A 239 -4.51 -3.82 20.10
N GLY A 240 -3.92 -4.19 18.96
CA GLY A 240 -2.57 -4.76 18.91
C GLY A 240 -1.46 -3.78 19.30
N ARG A 241 -1.67 -2.46 19.12
CA ARG A 241 -0.70 -1.46 19.59
C ARG A 241 -0.49 -1.49 21.09
N VAL A 242 -1.53 -1.78 21.86
CA VAL A 242 -1.44 -1.91 23.32
C VAL A 242 -0.52 -3.06 23.72
N GLN A 243 -0.52 -4.18 22.99
CA GLN A 243 0.38 -5.32 23.27
C GLN A 243 1.87 -4.99 23.09
N LEU A 244 2.21 -3.99 22.29
CA LEU A 244 3.62 -3.61 22.03
C LEU A 244 4.11 -2.51 22.97
N GLU A 245 3.22 -1.89 23.76
CA GLU A 245 3.56 -0.87 24.76
C GLU A 245 3.79 -1.47 26.15
N ASP A 246 3.30 -2.71 26.39
CA ASP A 246 3.49 -3.49 27.61
C ASP A 246 4.79 -4.34 27.55
#